data_31205d4bcb00f93936072afbc983f2a5
#
_entry.id   31205d4bcb00f93936072afbc983f2a5
#
_cell.length_a   1.000
_cell.length_b   1.000
_cell.length_c   1.000
_cell.angle_alpha   90.00
_cell.angle_beta   90.00
_cell.angle_gamma   90.00
#
_symmetry.space_group_name_H-M   'P 1'
#
loop_
_entity.id
_entity.type
_entity.pdbx_description
1 polymer ?
#
loop_
_entity_poly.entity_id
_entity_poly.type
_entity_poly.pdbx_seq_one_letter_code
_entity_poly.pdbx_strand_id
1 'polypeptide(L)'
;MSSSRRRRSIFELINEYIEEMESLAEELLPTERPSWDIQAHTIEPLCNVFVTPDEVVVTADLPFSDPDSIKVEPIDRNTLEISAKIKRKVCCEDLGIIHQRGEFSTFKCQTRIPMPVDMEKREAKFKKGILEIRLPRKKGYEIKVE
;
A
#
# COMPACT_ATOMS: atom_id res chain seq x y z
N MET A 1 -10.02 58.64 5.66
CA MET A 1 -10.29 57.38 4.95
C MET A 1 -10.29 56.23 5.94
N SER A 2 -11.45 55.77 6.21
CA SER A 2 -11.53 54.55 6.98
C SER A 2 -10.93 53.45 6.16
N SER A 3 -9.82 52.95 6.57
CA SER A 3 -9.33 51.70 6.01
C SER A 3 -10.40 50.65 6.29
N SER A 4 -10.95 50.11 5.25
CA SER A 4 -11.89 49.00 5.30
C SER A 4 -11.22 47.71 5.75
N ARG A 5 -10.12 47.79 6.48
CA ARG A 5 -9.50 46.62 7.10
C ARG A 5 -10.38 46.15 8.22
N ARG A 6 -11.28 45.27 7.87
CA ARG A 6 -12.09 44.52 8.81
C ARG A 6 -11.15 43.83 9.76
N ARG A 7 -11.18 44.18 11.02
CA ARG A 7 -10.44 43.43 12.04
C ARG A 7 -11.06 42.07 12.14
N ARG A 8 -10.34 41.09 11.70
CA ARG A 8 -10.77 39.70 11.87
C ARG A 8 -10.74 39.38 13.36
N SER A 9 -11.78 38.73 13.83
CA SER A 9 -11.78 38.21 15.18
C SER A 9 -10.73 37.15 15.36
N ILE A 10 -10.29 36.94 16.57
CA ILE A 10 -9.32 35.86 16.92
C ILE A 10 -9.89 34.50 16.46
N PHE A 11 -11.19 34.31 16.55
CA PHE A 11 -11.84 33.06 16.12
C PHE A 11 -11.76 32.85 14.61
N GLU A 12 -11.89 33.90 13.81
CA GLU A 12 -11.72 33.80 12.36
C GLU A 12 -10.28 33.44 11.98
N LEU A 13 -9.29 34.04 12.66
CA LEU A 13 -7.89 33.73 12.44
C LEU A 13 -7.54 32.28 12.83
N ILE A 14 -8.08 31.81 13.94
CA ILE A 14 -7.89 30.42 14.38
C ILE A 14 -8.51 29.46 13.39
N ASN A 15 -9.71 29.74 12.90
CA ASN A 15 -10.38 28.88 11.91
C ASN A 15 -9.61 28.83 10.59
N GLU A 16 -9.10 29.96 10.10
CA GLU A 16 -8.24 29.98 8.91
C GLU A 16 -6.98 29.16 9.10
N TYR A 17 -6.35 29.27 10.28
CA TYR A 17 -5.16 28.49 10.60
C TYR A 17 -5.44 27.00 10.63
N ILE A 18 -6.57 26.58 11.21
CA ILE A 18 -6.98 25.18 11.25
C ILE A 18 -7.25 24.66 9.83
N GLU A 19 -7.95 25.43 9.00
CA GLU A 19 -8.22 25.06 7.61
C GLU A 19 -6.93 24.89 6.79
N GLU A 20 -5.97 25.81 6.97
CA GLU A 20 -4.66 25.69 6.33
C GLU A 20 -3.90 24.45 6.78
N MET A 21 -3.93 24.16 8.08
CA MET A 21 -3.27 22.97 8.64
C MET A 21 -3.92 21.68 8.16
N GLU A 22 -5.25 21.64 8.06
CA GLU A 22 -5.98 20.49 7.52
C GLU A 22 -5.64 20.25 6.05
N SER A 23 -5.59 21.31 5.25
CA SER A 23 -5.22 21.23 3.84
C SER A 23 -3.79 20.72 3.65
N LEU A 24 -2.85 21.21 4.47
CA LEU A 24 -1.47 20.74 4.44
C LEU A 24 -1.38 19.28 4.88
N ALA A 25 -2.14 18.88 5.87
CA ALA A 25 -2.19 17.49 6.32
C ALA A 25 -2.72 16.57 5.23
N GLU A 26 -3.74 16.99 4.49
CA GLU A 26 -4.28 16.22 3.36
C GLU A 26 -3.28 16.08 2.21
N GLU A 27 -2.46 17.10 1.96
CA GLU A 27 -1.41 17.05 0.95
C GLU A 27 -0.21 16.19 1.37
N LEU A 28 0.15 16.23 2.64
CA LEU A 28 1.34 15.58 3.17
C LEU A 28 1.08 14.14 3.64
N LEU A 29 -0.13 13.87 4.13
CA LEU A 29 -0.52 12.53 4.53
C LEU A 29 -1.10 11.81 3.32
N PRO A 30 -0.58 10.62 2.98
CA PRO A 30 -1.28 9.79 2.02
C PRO A 30 -2.70 9.61 2.54
N THR A 31 -3.69 9.84 1.69
CA THR A 31 -5.08 9.53 2.01
C THR A 31 -5.10 8.12 2.56
N GLU A 32 -5.40 7.99 3.85
CA GLU A 32 -5.57 6.69 4.45
C GLU A 32 -6.77 6.01 3.79
N ARG A 33 -6.48 5.22 2.77
CA ARG A 33 -7.48 4.31 2.25
C ARG A 33 -7.61 3.18 3.26
N PRO A 34 -8.83 2.78 3.62
CA PRO A 34 -8.96 1.56 4.40
C PRO A 34 -8.30 0.41 3.66
N SER A 35 -7.64 -0.48 4.39
CA SER A 35 -6.98 -1.66 3.86
C SER A 35 -7.97 -2.74 3.36
N TRP A 36 -9.24 -2.40 3.30
CA TRP A 36 -10.30 -3.32 2.86
C TRP A 36 -11.30 -2.60 1.96
N ASP A 37 -11.89 -3.37 1.06
CA ASP A 37 -13.02 -2.94 0.22
C ASP A 37 -14.13 -3.97 0.37
N ILE A 38 -15.19 -3.59 1.07
CA ILE A 38 -16.32 -4.49 1.36
C ILE A 38 -17.11 -4.80 0.09
N GLN A 39 -17.24 -3.85 -0.82
CA GLN A 39 -17.99 -4.05 -2.07
C GLN A 39 -17.27 -5.04 -2.98
N ALA A 40 -15.97 -4.94 -3.08
CA ALA A 40 -15.16 -5.87 -3.88
C ALA A 40 -14.80 -7.15 -3.12
N HIS A 41 -15.14 -7.28 -1.85
CA HIS A 41 -14.74 -8.37 -0.95
C HIS A 41 -13.24 -8.58 -0.86
N THR A 42 -12.48 -7.49 -0.96
CA THR A 42 -11.01 -7.52 -0.92
C THR A 42 -10.45 -6.91 0.36
N ILE A 43 -9.36 -7.47 0.81
CA ILE A 43 -8.57 -6.95 1.91
C ILE A 43 -7.10 -6.92 1.51
N GLU A 44 -6.38 -5.89 1.93
CA GLU A 44 -4.95 -5.82 1.70
C GLU A 44 -4.21 -6.72 2.71
N PRO A 45 -3.30 -7.58 2.24
CA PRO A 45 -2.45 -8.35 3.12
C PRO A 45 -1.36 -7.47 3.73
N LEU A 46 -0.78 -7.93 4.82
CA LEU A 46 0.40 -7.29 5.38
C LEU A 46 1.59 -7.55 4.46
N CYS A 47 2.12 -6.48 3.86
CA CYS A 47 3.25 -6.56 2.94
C CYS A 47 4.47 -5.84 3.50
N ASN A 48 5.64 -6.42 3.32
CA ASN A 48 6.92 -5.81 3.66
C ASN A 48 7.83 -5.81 2.44
N VAL A 49 8.65 -4.78 2.32
CA VAL A 49 9.63 -4.65 1.24
C VAL A 49 11.02 -4.49 1.83
N PHE A 50 11.93 -5.37 1.47
CA PHE A 50 13.33 -5.34 1.89
C PHE A 50 14.22 -5.09 0.69
N VAL A 51 15.14 -4.14 0.81
CA VAL A 51 16.10 -3.84 -0.25
C VAL A 51 17.46 -4.34 0.16
N THR A 52 18.05 -5.19 -0.67
CA THR A 52 19.44 -5.66 -0.53
C THR A 52 20.29 -5.10 -1.68
N PRO A 53 21.62 -5.22 -1.65
CA PRO A 53 22.44 -4.76 -2.77
C PRO A 53 22.12 -5.43 -4.11
N ASP A 54 21.66 -6.68 -4.09
CA ASP A 54 21.44 -7.47 -5.30
C ASP A 54 19.99 -7.62 -5.70
N GLU A 55 19.05 -7.50 -4.75
CA GLU A 55 17.66 -7.79 -5.00
C GLU A 55 16.72 -6.98 -4.11
N VAL A 56 15.46 -6.93 -4.49
CA VAL A 56 14.37 -6.45 -3.65
C VAL A 56 13.51 -7.65 -3.29
N VAL A 57 13.24 -7.83 -2.00
CA VAL A 57 12.42 -8.93 -1.50
C VAL A 57 11.10 -8.37 -0.97
N VAL A 58 10.00 -8.84 -1.52
CA VAL A 58 8.66 -8.48 -1.07
C VAL A 58 8.06 -9.69 -0.37
N THR A 59 7.57 -9.50 0.85
CA THR A 59 6.85 -10.54 1.57
C THR A 59 5.42 -10.12 1.81
N ALA A 60 4.49 -11.04 1.66
CA ALA A 60 3.07 -10.80 1.91
C ALA A 60 2.52 -11.94 2.78
N ASP A 61 1.81 -11.56 3.85
CA ASP A 61 1.12 -12.53 4.68
C ASP A 61 -0.24 -12.83 4.06
N LEU A 62 -0.40 -14.05 3.57
CA LEU A 62 -1.61 -14.52 2.90
C LEU A 62 -2.18 -15.74 3.63
N PRO A 63 -2.64 -15.58 4.90
CA PRO A 63 -3.16 -16.71 5.66
C PRO A 63 -4.43 -17.26 5.00
N PHE A 64 -4.60 -18.57 5.06
CA PHE A 64 -5.76 -19.27 4.50
C PHE A 64 -5.95 -19.08 2.99
N SER A 65 -4.93 -18.66 2.27
CA SER A 65 -5.01 -18.51 0.83
C SER A 65 -4.88 -19.85 0.10
N ASP A 66 -5.57 -19.95 -1.03
CA ASP A 66 -5.37 -21.04 -1.97
C ASP A 66 -4.07 -20.80 -2.75
N PRO A 67 -3.06 -21.67 -2.63
CA PRO A 67 -1.78 -21.51 -3.32
C PRO A 67 -1.93 -21.39 -4.84
N ASP A 68 -2.87 -22.09 -5.43
CA ASP A 68 -3.07 -22.09 -6.88
C ASP A 68 -3.70 -20.78 -7.38
N SER A 69 -4.29 -20.00 -6.50
CA SER A 69 -4.92 -18.74 -6.83
C SER A 69 -3.99 -17.53 -6.75
N ILE A 70 -2.79 -17.70 -6.20
CA ILE A 70 -1.86 -16.61 -5.99
C ILE A 70 -1.35 -16.08 -7.33
N LYS A 71 -1.52 -14.79 -7.54
CA LYS A 71 -1.04 -14.09 -8.74
C LYS A 71 -0.15 -12.94 -8.34
N VAL A 72 0.97 -12.82 -9.02
CA VAL A 72 1.92 -11.72 -8.87
C VAL A 72 2.15 -11.14 -10.25
N GLU A 73 1.63 -9.97 -10.50
CA GLU A 73 1.68 -9.34 -11.82
C GLU A 73 2.29 -7.93 -11.72
N PRO A 74 3.25 -7.59 -12.59
CA PRO A 74 3.71 -6.22 -12.68
C PRO A 74 2.66 -5.36 -13.38
N ILE A 75 2.28 -4.25 -12.74
CA ILE A 75 1.38 -3.26 -13.34
C ILE A 75 2.20 -2.28 -14.17
N ASP A 76 3.34 -1.88 -13.63
CA ASP A 76 4.31 -1.03 -14.30
C ASP A 76 5.73 -1.43 -13.85
N ARG A 77 6.73 -0.64 -14.20
CA ARG A 77 8.12 -0.95 -13.88
C ARG A 77 8.43 -0.95 -12.39
N ASN A 78 7.59 -0.29 -11.60
CA ASN A 78 7.83 -0.05 -10.19
C ASN A 78 6.73 -0.58 -9.27
N THR A 79 5.72 -1.24 -9.82
CA THR A 79 4.56 -1.66 -9.04
C THR A 79 4.19 -3.11 -9.33
N LEU A 80 4.06 -3.90 -8.27
CA LEU A 80 3.54 -5.27 -8.33
C LEU A 80 2.13 -5.31 -7.76
N GLU A 81 1.26 -6.04 -8.42
CA GLU A 81 -0.04 -6.42 -7.89
C GLU A 81 0.01 -7.87 -7.40
N ILE A 82 -0.35 -8.06 -6.15
CA ILE A 82 -0.44 -9.36 -5.51
C ILE A 82 -1.91 -9.64 -5.22
N SER A 83 -2.41 -10.78 -5.66
CA SER A 83 -3.77 -11.22 -5.36
C SER A 83 -3.80 -12.70 -5.01
N ALA A 84 -4.72 -13.07 -4.15
CA ALA A 84 -4.92 -14.46 -3.74
C ALA A 84 -6.34 -14.67 -3.25
N LYS A 85 -6.94 -15.81 -3.58
CA LYS A 85 -8.24 -16.19 -3.04
C LYS A 85 -8.08 -16.79 -1.65
N ILE A 86 -8.96 -16.40 -0.75
CA ILE A 86 -8.98 -16.92 0.62
C ILE A 86 -9.87 -18.17 0.64
N LYS A 87 -9.34 -19.29 1.12
CA LYS A 87 -10.10 -20.55 1.22
C LYS A 87 -11.23 -20.45 2.23
N ARG A 88 -11.05 -19.62 3.25
CA ARG A 88 -12.01 -19.41 4.32
C ARG A 88 -12.51 -17.97 4.23
N LYS A 89 -13.82 -17.79 4.30
CA LYS A 89 -14.40 -16.45 4.39
C LYS A 89 -13.95 -15.77 5.69
N VAL A 90 -13.40 -14.57 5.56
CA VAL A 90 -13.00 -13.75 6.70
C VAL A 90 -14.00 -12.63 6.84
N CYS A 91 -14.64 -12.55 8.01
CA CYS A 91 -15.58 -11.47 8.31
C CYS A 91 -14.87 -10.31 8.98
N CYS A 92 -15.45 -9.11 8.90
CA CYS A 92 -14.93 -7.95 9.62
C CYS A 92 -14.77 -8.21 11.11
N GLU A 93 -15.65 -8.98 11.71
CA GLU A 93 -15.58 -9.38 13.12
C GLU A 93 -14.32 -10.16 13.45
N ASP A 94 -13.88 -11.05 12.56
CA ASP A 94 -12.64 -11.83 12.72
C ASP A 94 -11.38 -10.94 12.76
N LEU A 95 -11.47 -9.75 12.18
CA LEU A 95 -10.38 -8.78 12.12
C LEU A 95 -10.48 -7.71 13.22
N GLY A 96 -11.46 -7.83 14.12
CA GLY A 96 -11.68 -6.84 15.17
C GLY A 96 -12.33 -5.55 14.71
N ILE A 97 -12.89 -5.52 13.51
CA ILE A 97 -13.60 -4.37 12.97
C ILE A 97 -15.04 -4.39 13.46
N ILE A 98 -15.35 -3.55 14.44
CA ILE A 98 -16.63 -3.59 15.17
C ILE A 98 -17.75 -2.83 14.43
N HIS A 99 -17.41 -1.83 13.61
CA HIS A 99 -18.38 -0.89 13.05
C HIS A 99 -18.86 -1.22 11.64
N GLN A 100 -18.32 -2.26 11.03
CA GLN A 100 -18.69 -2.66 9.67
C GLN A 100 -18.99 -4.15 9.62
N ARG A 101 -19.98 -4.50 8.81
CA ARG A 101 -20.31 -5.87 8.48
C ARG A 101 -19.87 -6.17 7.06
N GLY A 102 -19.04 -7.17 6.87
CA GLY A 102 -18.59 -7.57 5.54
C GLY A 102 -17.81 -8.87 5.58
N GLU A 103 -17.73 -9.52 4.45
CA GLU A 103 -16.94 -10.72 4.24
C GLU A 103 -15.87 -10.45 3.21
N PHE A 104 -14.69 -11.02 3.41
CA PHE A 104 -13.57 -10.91 2.48
C PHE A 104 -13.28 -12.27 1.87
N SER A 105 -13.12 -12.30 0.57
CA SER A 105 -12.83 -13.53 -0.18
C SER A 105 -11.49 -13.50 -0.89
N THR A 106 -10.88 -12.34 -0.99
CA THR A 106 -9.66 -12.14 -1.78
C THR A 106 -8.72 -11.17 -1.08
N PHE A 107 -7.45 -11.55 -1.03
CA PHE A 107 -6.37 -10.60 -0.74
C PHE A 107 -5.97 -9.90 -2.03
N LYS A 108 -5.80 -8.60 -1.97
CA LYS A 108 -5.32 -7.82 -3.11
C LYS A 108 -4.55 -6.60 -2.62
N CYS A 109 -3.34 -6.41 -3.14
CA CYS A 109 -2.57 -5.20 -2.88
C CYS A 109 -1.71 -4.84 -4.07
N GLN A 110 -1.37 -3.56 -4.14
CA GLN A 110 -0.39 -3.02 -5.06
C GLN A 110 0.79 -2.54 -4.24
N THR A 111 1.96 -3.09 -4.51
CA THR A 111 3.17 -2.78 -3.77
C THR A 111 4.14 -2.05 -4.67
N ARG A 112 4.57 -0.88 -4.24
CA ARG A 112 5.55 -0.10 -4.97
C ARG A 112 6.95 -0.58 -4.65
N ILE A 113 7.73 -0.82 -5.71
CA ILE A 113 9.12 -1.25 -5.59
C ILE A 113 10.02 0.00 -5.64
N PRO A 114 10.81 0.25 -4.58
CA PRO A 114 11.57 1.50 -4.46
C PRO A 114 12.80 1.61 -5.34
N MET A 115 13.23 0.51 -5.94
CA MET A 115 14.44 0.45 -6.76
C MET A 115 14.15 -0.17 -8.12
N PRO A 116 14.89 0.18 -9.18
CA PRO A 116 14.76 -0.49 -10.47
C PRO A 116 15.10 -1.98 -10.36
N VAL A 117 14.18 -2.82 -10.81
CA VAL A 117 14.30 -4.29 -10.75
C VAL A 117 13.91 -4.91 -12.08
N ASP A 118 14.39 -6.13 -12.30
CA ASP A 118 14.00 -6.92 -13.45
C ASP A 118 12.76 -7.75 -13.11
N MET A 119 11.60 -7.29 -13.52
CA MET A 119 10.32 -7.95 -13.25
C MET A 119 10.20 -9.31 -13.93
N GLU A 120 10.86 -9.51 -15.06
CA GLU A 120 10.80 -10.77 -15.80
C GLU A 120 11.54 -11.90 -15.07
N LYS A 121 12.54 -11.56 -14.28
CA LYS A 121 13.31 -12.52 -13.49
C LYS A 121 12.78 -12.70 -12.07
N ARG A 122 11.56 -12.28 -11.81
CA ARG A 122 10.95 -12.44 -10.50
C ARG A 122 10.79 -13.91 -10.14
N GLU A 123 11.08 -14.22 -8.90
CA GLU A 123 10.87 -15.54 -8.31
C GLU A 123 9.91 -15.40 -7.15
N ALA A 124 8.90 -16.26 -7.07
CA ALA A 124 7.91 -16.25 -6.00
C ALA A 124 7.86 -17.61 -5.33
N LYS A 125 7.87 -17.61 -4.00
CA LYS A 125 7.70 -18.82 -3.18
C LYS A 125 6.59 -18.58 -2.17
N PHE A 126 5.70 -19.54 -2.04
CA PHE A 126 4.65 -19.51 -1.03
C PHE A 126 4.85 -20.67 -0.06
N LYS A 127 5.04 -20.36 1.22
CA LYS A 127 5.26 -21.35 2.27
C LYS A 127 4.67 -20.87 3.58
N LYS A 128 3.89 -21.72 4.23
CA LYS A 128 3.29 -21.44 5.54
C LYS A 128 2.51 -20.13 5.62
N GLY A 129 1.73 -19.82 4.57
CA GLY A 129 0.94 -18.61 4.50
C GLY A 129 1.71 -17.33 4.16
N ILE A 130 2.99 -17.43 3.87
CA ILE A 130 3.83 -16.29 3.52
C ILE A 130 4.29 -16.42 2.08
N LEU A 131 3.98 -15.39 1.28
CA LEU A 131 4.48 -15.25 -0.07
C LEU A 131 5.76 -14.42 -0.04
N GLU A 132 6.83 -14.96 -0.62
CA GLU A 132 8.10 -14.27 -0.76
C GLU A 132 8.39 -14.08 -2.26
N ILE A 133 8.59 -12.84 -2.67
CA ILE A 133 8.88 -12.48 -4.05
C ILE A 133 10.28 -11.87 -4.08
N ARG A 134 11.16 -12.43 -4.90
CA ARG A 134 12.50 -11.92 -5.11
C ARG A 134 12.62 -11.31 -6.49
N LEU A 135 13.08 -10.07 -6.51
CA LEU A 135 13.24 -9.27 -7.73
C LEU A 135 14.72 -8.85 -7.86
N PRO A 136 15.45 -9.39 -8.82
CA PRO A 136 16.82 -8.96 -9.06
C PRO A 136 16.88 -7.48 -9.41
N ARG A 137 17.79 -6.74 -8.78
CA ARG A 137 17.98 -5.34 -9.09
C ARG A 137 18.65 -5.18 -10.45
N LYS A 138 18.20 -4.20 -11.22
CA LYS A 138 18.90 -3.78 -12.41
C LYS A 138 20.19 -3.12 -11.99
N LYS A 139 21.31 -3.57 -12.59
CA LYS A 139 22.60 -2.92 -12.40
C LYS A 139 22.55 -1.55 -13.04
N GLY A 140 22.72 -0.51 -12.23
CA GLY A 140 22.87 0.82 -12.74
C GLY A 140 24.17 0.93 -13.54
N TYR A 141 24.20 1.86 -14.49
CA TYR A 141 25.43 2.17 -15.19
C TYR A 141 26.45 2.72 -14.20
N GLU A 142 27.59 2.06 -14.05
CA GLU A 142 28.71 2.65 -13.35
C GLU A 142 29.22 3.81 -14.18
N ILE A 143 29.01 5.01 -13.68
CA ILE A 143 29.66 6.18 -14.22
C ILE A 143 31.10 6.15 -13.71
N LYS A 144 32.02 5.75 -14.57
CA LYS A 144 33.43 5.91 -14.25
C LYS A 144 33.74 7.41 -14.25
N VAL A 145 33.94 7.92 -13.07
CA VAL A 145 34.49 9.28 -12.91
C VAL A 145 36.00 9.17 -13.10
N GLU A 146 36.45 9.58 -14.24
CA GLU A 146 37.87 9.76 -14.46
C GLU A 146 38.39 11.02 -13.73
#